data_35d5da16672536eba3577589f3ee64cd
#
_entry.id   35d5da16672536eba3577589f3ee64cd
#
_cell.length_a   1.000
_cell.length_b   1.000
_cell.length_c   1.000
_cell.angle_alpha   90.00
_cell.angle_beta   90.00
_cell.angle_gamma   90.00
#
_symmetry.space_group_name_H-M   'P 1'
#
loop_
_entity.id
_entity.type
_entity.pdbx_description
1 polymer ?
#
loop_
_entity_poly.entity_id
_entity_poly.type
_entity_poly.pdbx_seq_one_letter_code
_entity_poly.pdbx_strand_id
1 'polypeptide(L)'
;MRLKEASGRKVVSTENAESIGTVEAYVIDPMKRCITALRLGKVKGDATFVSWRDLEFGPDAVIVASSDRLRAPQDDTEARAGSKELQPIGKLVLDEGGTALGKVGDVEFDAASGAIFELDLGDQRTVQGDLLIGLGAYALVVARTSDREPGAG
;
A
#
# COMPACT_ATOMS: atom_id res chain seq x y z
N MET A 1 6.79 -4.00 -8.49
CA MET A 1 7.31 -3.12 -7.40
C MET A 1 6.85 -3.65 -6.06
N ARG A 2 7.71 -3.69 -5.08
CA ARG A 2 7.37 -4.18 -3.75
C ARG A 2 7.39 -3.05 -2.73
N LEU A 3 6.51 -3.13 -1.74
CA LEU A 3 6.41 -2.07 -0.72
C LEU A 3 7.72 -1.83 0.00
N LYS A 4 8.42 -2.90 0.39
CA LYS A 4 9.68 -2.75 1.11
C LYS A 4 10.75 -2.06 0.26
N GLU A 5 10.77 -2.35 -1.01
CA GLU A 5 11.68 -1.74 -1.96
C GLU A 5 11.41 -0.24 -2.11
N ALA A 6 10.14 0.12 -2.15
CA ALA A 6 9.69 1.49 -2.38
C ALA A 6 9.74 2.36 -1.13
N SER A 7 9.65 1.77 0.04
CA SER A 7 9.62 2.52 1.30
C SER A 7 10.92 3.30 1.51
N GLY A 8 10.79 4.54 1.93
CA GLY A 8 11.93 5.42 2.14
C GLY A 8 12.42 6.13 0.88
N ARG A 9 11.85 5.78 -0.28
CA ARG A 9 12.24 6.41 -1.55
C ARG A 9 11.91 7.90 -1.51
N LYS A 10 12.76 8.73 -2.08
CA LYS A 10 12.54 10.16 -2.09
C LYS A 10 11.44 10.56 -3.04
N VAL A 11 10.66 11.55 -2.64
CA VAL A 11 9.64 12.17 -3.48
C VAL A 11 10.19 13.50 -3.94
N VAL A 12 10.30 13.68 -5.25
CA VAL A 12 10.96 14.82 -5.86
C VAL A 12 9.97 15.64 -6.68
N SER A 13 10.02 16.95 -6.48
CA SER A 13 9.21 17.90 -7.25
C SER A 13 9.92 18.20 -8.58
N THR A 14 9.21 18.06 -9.71
CA THR A 14 9.79 18.39 -11.00
C THR A 14 9.91 19.89 -11.21
N GLU A 15 9.13 20.68 -10.45
CA GLU A 15 9.17 22.13 -10.56
C GLU A 15 10.55 22.71 -10.22
N ASN A 16 11.18 22.17 -9.18
CA ASN A 16 12.48 22.70 -8.72
C ASN A 16 13.51 21.63 -8.44
N ALA A 17 13.20 20.36 -8.75
CA ALA A 17 14.07 19.20 -8.54
C ALA A 17 14.50 19.01 -7.08
N GLU A 18 13.65 19.43 -6.15
CA GLU A 18 13.93 19.25 -4.72
C GLU A 18 13.18 18.07 -4.14
N SER A 19 13.80 17.43 -3.15
CA SER A 19 13.12 16.40 -2.38
C SER A 19 12.10 17.06 -1.45
N ILE A 20 10.86 16.64 -1.53
CA ILE A 20 9.77 17.21 -0.72
C ILE A 20 9.29 16.22 0.35
N GLY A 21 9.86 15.03 0.41
CA GLY A 21 9.52 14.05 1.42
C GLY A 21 10.04 12.67 1.03
N THR A 22 9.67 11.69 1.83
CA THR A 22 10.00 10.29 1.57
C THR A 22 8.76 9.43 1.70
N VAL A 23 8.73 8.30 0.99
CA VAL A 23 7.61 7.36 1.09
C VAL A 23 7.65 6.73 2.48
N GLU A 24 6.64 6.99 3.29
CA GLU A 24 6.60 6.48 4.65
C GLU A 24 5.49 5.45 4.84
N ALA A 25 4.33 5.67 4.25
CA ALA A 25 3.21 4.75 4.40
C ALA A 25 2.34 4.77 3.15
N TYR A 26 1.56 3.72 3.00
CA TYR A 26 0.68 3.51 1.84
C TYR A 26 -0.76 3.55 2.31
N VAL A 27 -1.60 4.25 1.55
CA VAL A 27 -3.03 4.24 1.78
C VAL A 27 -3.62 3.18 0.86
N ILE A 28 -4.10 2.10 1.44
CA ILE A 28 -4.65 0.98 0.69
C ILE A 28 -6.17 0.97 0.84
N ASP A 29 -6.85 0.86 -0.29
CA ASP A 29 -8.29 0.65 -0.31
C ASP A 29 -8.51 -0.85 -0.57
N PRO A 30 -8.90 -1.62 0.44
CA PRO A 30 -9.06 -3.07 0.25
C PRO A 30 -10.24 -3.43 -0.66
N MET A 31 -11.23 -2.57 -0.77
CA MET A 31 -12.35 -2.80 -1.67
C MET A 31 -11.92 -2.70 -3.13
N LYS A 32 -11.06 -1.73 -3.43
CA LYS A 32 -10.51 -1.54 -4.77
C LYS A 32 -9.24 -2.35 -5.00
N ARG A 33 -8.67 -2.89 -3.94
CA ARG A 33 -7.43 -3.69 -3.97
C ARG A 33 -6.28 -2.93 -4.62
N CYS A 34 -6.16 -1.67 -4.24
CA CYS A 34 -5.11 -0.81 -4.77
C CYS A 34 -4.63 0.20 -3.75
N ILE A 35 -3.46 0.75 -4.01
CA ILE A 35 -2.92 1.87 -3.27
C ILE A 35 -3.52 3.13 -3.90
N THR A 36 -4.14 3.97 -3.10
CA THR A 36 -4.81 5.18 -3.59
C THR A 36 -4.04 6.46 -3.30
N ALA A 37 -3.12 6.41 -2.33
CA ALA A 37 -2.33 7.55 -1.94
C ALA A 37 -1.10 7.09 -1.17
N LEU A 38 -0.15 8.00 -1.00
CA LEU A 38 0.99 7.80 -0.12
C LEU A 38 0.91 8.80 1.02
N ARG A 39 1.40 8.40 2.20
CA ARG A 39 1.71 9.34 3.26
C ARG A 39 3.23 9.48 3.29
N LEU A 40 3.69 10.72 3.28
CA LEU A 40 5.10 11.03 3.20
C LEU A 40 5.66 11.41 4.56
N GLY A 41 6.90 11.02 4.80
CA GLY A 41 7.67 11.48 5.94
C GLY A 41 8.61 12.61 5.53
N LYS A 42 9.19 13.27 6.51
CA LYS A 42 10.18 14.33 6.30
C LYS A 42 9.68 15.46 5.43
N VAL A 43 8.40 15.77 5.54
CA VAL A 43 7.77 16.89 4.85
C VAL A 43 7.87 18.14 5.74
N LYS A 44 8.12 19.29 5.14
CA LYS A 44 8.25 20.55 5.91
C LYS A 44 6.93 21.06 6.50
N GLY A 45 5.82 20.74 5.90
CA GLY A 45 4.52 21.24 6.34
C GLY A 45 3.64 20.14 6.90
N ASP A 46 2.35 20.47 7.05
CA ASP A 46 1.36 19.55 7.59
C ASP A 46 0.68 18.72 6.50
N ALA A 47 0.83 19.11 5.24
CA ALA A 47 0.26 18.39 4.10
C ALA A 47 1.21 17.25 3.74
N THR A 48 0.86 16.03 4.16
CA THR A 48 1.76 14.88 4.04
C THR A 48 1.23 13.78 3.13
N PHE A 49 0.04 13.94 2.58
CA PHE A 49 -0.56 12.95 1.69
C PHE A 49 -0.44 13.38 0.24
N VAL A 50 -0.30 12.43 -0.66
CA VAL A 50 -0.34 12.69 -2.10
C VAL A 50 -1.14 11.58 -2.77
N SER A 51 -2.08 11.95 -3.64
CA SER A 51 -2.91 10.99 -4.36
C SER A 51 -2.08 10.24 -5.39
N TRP A 52 -2.39 8.98 -5.60
CA TRP A 52 -1.67 8.17 -6.59
C TRP A 52 -1.67 8.79 -7.98
N ARG A 53 -2.79 9.42 -8.35
CA ARG A 53 -2.92 10.08 -9.67
C ARG A 53 -2.02 11.30 -9.82
N ASP A 54 -1.54 11.87 -8.72
CA ASP A 54 -0.70 13.07 -8.73
C ASP A 54 0.79 12.76 -8.67
N LEU A 55 1.14 11.48 -8.75
CA LEU A 55 2.53 11.07 -8.68
C LEU A 55 2.86 10.09 -9.80
N GLU A 56 4.15 9.93 -10.04
CA GLU A 56 4.65 8.88 -10.91
C GLU A 56 5.69 8.11 -10.13
N PHE A 57 5.48 6.81 -10.00
CA PHE A 57 6.32 5.97 -9.16
C PHE A 57 7.43 5.35 -10.01
N GLY A 58 8.62 5.93 -9.93
CA GLY A 58 9.76 5.44 -10.69
C GLY A 58 10.62 4.47 -9.88
N PRO A 59 11.59 3.85 -10.52
CA PRO A 59 12.47 2.88 -9.84
C PRO A 59 13.40 3.51 -8.81
N ASP A 60 13.75 4.79 -8.96
CA ASP A 60 14.70 5.45 -8.07
C ASP A 60 14.09 6.54 -7.21
N ALA A 61 12.98 7.10 -7.65
CA ALA A 61 12.31 8.18 -6.94
C ALA A 61 10.84 8.24 -7.33
N VAL A 62 10.04 8.85 -6.48
CA VAL A 62 8.66 9.19 -6.80
C VAL A 62 8.66 10.63 -7.26
N ILE A 63 7.97 10.89 -8.35
CA ILE A 63 7.94 12.22 -8.97
C ILE A 63 6.55 12.83 -8.79
N VAL A 64 6.52 14.09 -8.37
CA VAL A 64 5.29 14.91 -8.34
C VAL A 64 5.58 16.24 -9.04
N ALA A 65 4.53 16.86 -9.59
CA ALA A 65 4.70 18.09 -10.34
C ALA A 65 5.24 19.22 -9.45
N SER A 66 4.69 19.37 -8.26
CA SER A 66 5.13 20.38 -7.29
C SER A 66 4.66 20.01 -5.89
N SER A 67 5.18 20.70 -4.89
CA SER A 67 4.76 20.52 -3.50
C SER A 67 3.28 20.87 -3.28
N ASP A 68 2.68 21.60 -4.20
CA ASP A 68 1.25 21.93 -4.14
C ASP A 68 0.36 20.72 -4.29
N ARG A 69 0.90 19.61 -4.76
CA ARG A 69 0.16 18.35 -4.87
C ARG A 69 0.02 17.64 -3.53
N LEU A 70 0.81 18.03 -2.54
CA LEU A 70 0.68 17.48 -1.20
C LEU A 70 -0.57 18.06 -0.55
N ARG A 71 -1.25 17.24 0.22
CA ARG A 71 -2.51 17.61 0.85
C ARG A 71 -2.66 16.93 2.20
N ALA A 72 -3.64 17.38 2.96
CA ALA A 72 -4.08 16.67 4.15
C ALA A 72 -4.91 15.46 3.74
N PRO A 73 -5.12 14.48 4.62
CA PRO A 73 -6.05 13.39 4.32
C PRO A 73 -7.46 13.95 4.05
N GLN A 74 -8.18 13.29 3.15
CA GLN A 74 -9.51 13.74 2.75
C GLN A 74 -10.54 13.59 3.87
N ASP A 75 -10.34 12.60 4.71
CA ASP A 75 -11.24 12.29 5.82
C ASP A 75 -10.52 11.42 6.85
N ASP A 76 -11.23 11.07 7.91
CA ASP A 76 -10.64 10.24 8.97
C ASP A 76 -10.31 8.83 8.49
N THR A 77 -11.07 8.33 7.54
CA THR A 77 -10.82 6.99 6.96
C THR A 77 -9.47 6.97 6.25
N GLU A 78 -9.19 7.98 5.43
CA GLU A 78 -7.91 8.05 4.74
C GLU A 78 -6.77 8.31 5.72
N ALA A 79 -6.96 9.17 6.71
CA ALA A 79 -5.96 9.44 7.73
C ALA A 79 -5.58 8.15 8.45
N ARG A 80 -6.58 7.35 8.80
CA ARG A 80 -6.36 6.09 9.47
C ARG A 80 -5.70 5.05 8.56
N ALA A 81 -6.13 5.00 7.31
CA ALA A 81 -5.56 4.07 6.33
C ALA A 81 -4.07 4.32 6.10
N GLY A 82 -3.65 5.58 6.18
CA GLY A 82 -2.22 5.93 6.06
C GLY A 82 -1.46 5.81 7.37
N SER A 83 -2.11 5.42 8.46
CA SER A 83 -1.44 5.31 9.75
C SER A 83 -0.56 4.07 9.80
N LYS A 84 0.37 4.07 10.74
CA LYS A 84 1.27 2.95 10.98
C LYS A 84 0.50 1.66 11.27
N GLU A 85 -0.61 1.79 11.98
CA GLU A 85 -1.45 0.69 12.41
C GLU A 85 -2.10 -0.08 11.26
N LEU A 86 -2.32 0.57 10.12
CA LEU A 86 -2.97 -0.06 8.97
C LEU A 86 -2.02 -0.41 7.83
N GLN A 87 -0.71 -0.40 8.07
CA GLN A 87 0.23 -0.85 7.05
C GLN A 87 0.21 -2.36 6.95
N PRO A 88 0.30 -2.92 5.74
CA PRO A 88 0.12 -4.37 5.56
C PRO A 88 1.30 -5.21 6.03
N ILE A 89 2.53 -4.70 5.94
CA ILE A 89 3.72 -5.48 6.28
C ILE A 89 3.66 -5.93 7.74
N GLY A 90 3.84 -7.22 7.96
CA GLY A 90 3.82 -7.81 9.30
C GLY A 90 2.44 -8.18 9.80
N LYS A 91 1.38 -7.84 9.08
CA LYS A 91 0.01 -8.18 9.49
C LYS A 91 -0.25 -9.66 9.37
N LEU A 92 -1.01 -10.18 10.33
CA LEU A 92 -1.55 -11.52 10.24
C LEU A 92 -2.53 -11.58 9.07
N VAL A 93 -2.44 -12.61 8.25
CA VAL A 93 -3.37 -12.82 7.15
C VAL A 93 -4.34 -13.93 7.54
N LEU A 94 -5.62 -13.61 7.52
CA LEU A 94 -6.69 -14.55 7.79
C LEU A 94 -7.53 -14.71 6.54
N ASP A 95 -8.00 -15.91 6.27
CA ASP A 95 -9.03 -16.04 5.24
C ASP A 95 -10.40 -15.75 5.88
N GLU A 96 -11.43 -15.62 5.07
CA GLU A 96 -12.77 -15.29 5.56
C GLU A 96 -13.40 -16.37 6.42
N GLY A 97 -12.79 -17.55 6.45
CA GLY A 97 -13.22 -18.63 7.34
C GLY A 97 -12.51 -18.60 8.69
N GLY A 98 -11.61 -17.64 8.89
CA GLY A 98 -10.88 -17.51 10.14
C GLY A 98 -9.61 -18.33 10.23
N THR A 99 -9.14 -18.86 9.12
CA THR A 99 -7.88 -19.62 9.10
C THR A 99 -6.70 -18.68 8.92
N ALA A 100 -5.71 -18.80 9.79
CA ALA A 100 -4.48 -18.02 9.70
C ALA A 100 -3.59 -18.60 8.60
N LEU A 101 -3.23 -17.77 7.64
CA LEU A 101 -2.41 -18.17 6.50
C LEU A 101 -0.93 -17.81 6.68
N GLY A 102 -0.62 -16.91 7.58
CA GLY A 102 0.73 -16.41 7.80
C GLY A 102 0.73 -14.93 8.04
N LYS A 103 1.88 -14.28 7.85
CA LYS A 103 2.03 -12.84 7.99
C LYS A 103 2.55 -12.26 6.69
N VAL A 104 2.16 -11.03 6.40
CA VAL A 104 2.63 -10.34 5.19
C VAL A 104 4.10 -10.02 5.32
N GLY A 105 4.91 -10.59 4.46
CA GLY A 105 6.34 -10.26 4.36
C GLY A 105 6.58 -9.09 3.42
N ASP A 106 5.82 -9.04 2.34
CA ASP A 106 5.90 -7.93 1.38
C ASP A 106 4.64 -7.94 0.52
N VAL A 107 4.46 -6.89 -0.28
CA VAL A 107 3.31 -6.76 -1.19
C VAL A 107 3.84 -6.30 -2.54
N GLU A 108 3.42 -6.99 -3.59
CA GLU A 108 3.75 -6.62 -4.96
C GLU A 108 2.62 -5.77 -5.54
N PHE A 109 2.97 -4.63 -6.14
CA PHE A 109 1.97 -3.74 -6.73
C PHE A 109 2.42 -3.20 -8.08
N ASP A 110 1.46 -2.74 -8.86
CA ASP A 110 1.73 -2.10 -10.14
C ASP A 110 2.08 -0.63 -9.88
N ALA A 111 3.28 -0.24 -10.28
CA ALA A 111 3.76 1.13 -10.08
C ALA A 111 2.89 2.18 -10.81
N ALA A 112 2.30 1.81 -11.93
CA ALA A 112 1.46 2.74 -12.69
C ALA A 112 0.09 2.95 -12.05
N SER A 113 -0.60 1.87 -11.72
CA SER A 113 -1.99 1.94 -11.24
C SER A 113 -2.15 1.86 -9.73
N GLY A 114 -1.15 1.34 -9.02
CA GLY A 114 -1.26 1.07 -7.60
C GLY A 114 -1.97 -0.25 -7.29
N ALA A 115 -2.38 -1.00 -8.31
CA ALA A 115 -3.08 -2.26 -8.09
C ALA A 115 -2.20 -3.25 -7.33
N ILE A 116 -2.79 -3.93 -6.37
CA ILE A 116 -2.07 -4.93 -5.58
C ILE A 116 -2.18 -6.27 -6.32
N PHE A 117 -1.04 -6.81 -6.72
CA PHE A 117 -0.98 -8.07 -7.46
C PHE A 117 -0.93 -9.26 -6.52
N GLU A 118 -0.14 -9.17 -5.47
CA GLU A 118 0.21 -10.34 -4.69
C GLU A 118 0.69 -9.96 -3.30
N LEU A 119 0.29 -10.77 -2.33
CA LEU A 119 0.78 -10.69 -0.97
C LEU A 119 1.79 -11.82 -0.79
N ASP A 120 3.01 -11.48 -0.38
CA ASP A 120 4.07 -12.44 -0.14
C ASP A 120 4.07 -12.78 1.35
N LEU A 121 3.82 -14.04 1.68
CA LEU A 121 3.75 -14.50 3.05
C LEU A 121 5.06 -15.15 3.52
N GLY A 122 6.09 -15.13 2.68
CA GLY A 122 7.34 -15.83 2.98
C GLY A 122 7.25 -17.31 2.62
N ASP A 123 8.39 -18.00 2.66
CA ASP A 123 8.47 -19.43 2.39
C ASP A 123 7.83 -19.85 1.06
N GLN A 124 7.95 -18.96 0.06
CA GLN A 124 7.39 -19.17 -1.29
C GLN A 124 5.86 -19.25 -1.30
N ARG A 125 5.22 -18.77 -0.24
CA ARG A 125 3.75 -18.72 -0.16
C ARG A 125 3.28 -17.34 -0.53
N THR A 126 2.29 -17.29 -1.42
CA THR A 126 1.71 -16.03 -1.87
C THR A 126 0.19 -16.11 -1.88
N VAL A 127 -0.45 -14.94 -1.82
CA VAL A 127 -1.89 -14.82 -1.97
C VAL A 127 -2.13 -13.77 -3.04
N GLN A 128 -3.02 -14.07 -3.98
CA GLN A 128 -3.35 -13.14 -5.06
C GLN A 128 -4.02 -11.89 -4.50
N GLY A 129 -3.63 -10.74 -5.04
CA GLY A 129 -4.14 -9.45 -4.58
C GLY A 129 -5.64 -9.29 -4.76
N ASP A 130 -6.22 -9.95 -5.76
CA ASP A 130 -7.66 -9.88 -6.02
C ASP A 130 -8.50 -10.62 -4.97
N LEU A 131 -7.85 -11.29 -4.03
CA LEU A 131 -8.53 -11.94 -2.91
C LEU A 131 -8.64 -11.04 -1.68
N LEU A 132 -7.99 -9.90 -1.69
CA LEU A 132 -8.02 -8.98 -0.56
C LEU A 132 -9.44 -8.47 -0.32
N ILE A 133 -9.94 -8.56 0.91
CA ILE A 133 -11.27 -8.08 1.28
C ILE A 133 -11.22 -7.05 2.41
N GLY A 134 -10.24 -7.10 3.27
CA GLY A 134 -10.18 -6.15 4.38
C GLY A 134 -8.80 -5.97 4.93
N LEU A 135 -8.55 -4.80 5.49
CA LEU A 135 -7.29 -4.48 6.13
C LEU A 135 -7.59 -3.62 7.36
N GLY A 136 -7.25 -4.14 8.51
CA GLY A 136 -7.48 -3.45 9.77
C GLY A 136 -6.25 -3.49 10.66
N ALA A 137 -6.41 -2.99 11.87
CA ALA A 137 -5.30 -2.92 12.82
C ALA A 137 -4.80 -4.31 13.23
N TYR A 138 -5.70 -5.26 13.31
CA TYR A 138 -5.36 -6.61 13.78
C TYR A 138 -4.87 -7.53 12.67
N ALA A 139 -5.52 -7.49 11.50
CA ALA A 139 -5.27 -8.48 10.46
C ALA A 139 -5.65 -7.95 9.09
N LEU A 140 -5.15 -8.64 8.09
CA LEU A 140 -5.55 -8.49 6.70
C LEU A 140 -6.39 -9.72 6.39
N VAL A 141 -7.56 -9.53 5.77
CA VAL A 141 -8.49 -10.62 5.47
C VAL A 141 -8.59 -10.82 3.97
N VAL A 142 -8.52 -12.07 3.55
CA VAL A 142 -8.62 -12.46 2.13
C VAL A 142 -9.75 -13.45 1.95
N ALA A 143 -10.25 -13.55 0.71
CA ALA A 143 -11.27 -14.51 0.36
C ALA A 143 -10.70 -15.92 0.51
N ARG A 144 -11.58 -16.86 0.83
CA ARG A 144 -11.19 -18.25 1.01
C ARG A 144 -10.86 -18.88 -0.34
N THR A 145 -9.60 -19.27 -0.51
CA THR A 145 -9.14 -19.84 -1.79
C THR A 145 -9.51 -21.28 -1.96
N SER A 146 -9.56 -22.02 -0.85
CA SER A 146 -9.84 -23.44 -0.89
C SER A 146 -11.23 -23.75 -1.50
N ASP A 147 -12.16 -22.82 -1.38
CA ASP A 147 -13.52 -22.99 -1.91
C ASP A 147 -13.54 -23.03 -3.43
N ARG A 148 -12.49 -22.57 -4.06
CA ARG A 148 -12.41 -22.46 -5.51
C ARG A 148 -11.51 -23.47 -6.15
N GLU A 149 -10.85 -24.26 -5.35
CA GLU A 149 -9.92 -25.24 -5.86
C GLU A 149 -10.65 -26.50 -6.27
N PRO A 150 -10.56 -26.90 -7.53
CA PRO A 150 -11.19 -28.15 -7.96
C PRO A 150 -10.64 -29.35 -7.22
N GLY A 151 -9.36 -29.30 -6.89
CA GLY A 151 -8.74 -30.38 -6.14
C GLY A 151 -9.23 -30.49 -4.72
N ALA A 152 -9.62 -29.36 -4.16
CA ALA A 152 -10.16 -29.32 -2.81
C ALA A 152 -11.65 -29.50 -2.81
N GLY A 153 -12.24 -29.10 -3.90
CA GLY A 153 -13.69 -29.17 -4.03
C GLY A 153 -14.02 -30.17 -5.00
#